data_ff64047b4e8e3861a61394e461f64569
#
_entry.id   ff64047b4e8e3861a61394e461f64569
#
_cell.length_a   1.000
_cell.length_b   1.000
_cell.length_c   1.000
_cell.angle_alpha   90.00
_cell.angle_beta   90.00
_cell.angle_gamma   90.00
#
_symmetry.space_group_name_H-M   'P 1'
#
loop_
_entity.id
_entity.type
_entity.pdbx_description
1 polymer ?
#
loop_
_entity_poly.entity_id
_entity_poly.type
_entity_poly.pdbx_seq_one_letter_code
_entity_poly.pdbx_strand_id
1 'polypeptide(L)'
;MQRKGRHIMFYDTLNTEEQVSYLIKPIIEVLQEAGGQLERAEIRDRISEKDEKIAEFEQKLYTSNKTGSKYKKFDFKFNFALKELSYLGFLTYVRYKPLVTLTEKGAAVDVSNFDVKKEVREKAAVYWEEKSA
;
A
#
# COMPACT_ATOMS: atom_id res chain seq x y z
N MET A 1 -23.66 -8.60 25.91
CA MET A 1 -22.77 -7.81 26.25
C MET A 1 -21.57 -7.82 25.44
N GLN A 2 -21.09 -6.75 25.18
CA GLN A 2 -20.01 -6.59 24.44
C GLN A 2 -18.77 -6.69 25.09
N ARG A 3 -17.77 -7.18 24.53
CA ARG A 3 -16.56 -7.25 25.07
C ARG A 3 -15.85 -6.15 24.62
N LYS A 4 -15.55 -5.22 25.38
CA LYS A 4 -14.89 -4.10 25.04
C LYS A 4 -13.59 -4.25 24.52
N GLY A 5 -12.73 -4.87 24.79
CA GLY A 5 -11.40 -4.96 24.33
C GLY A 5 -11.22 -5.96 23.23
N ARG A 6 -12.33 -6.42 22.67
CA ARG A 6 -12.22 -7.44 21.69
C ARG A 6 -12.32 -6.95 20.28
N HIS A 7 -12.12 -5.68 20.02
CA HIS A 7 -12.13 -5.16 18.66
C HIS A 7 -10.93 -5.74 17.90
N ILE A 8 -11.17 -6.38 16.78
CA ILE A 8 -10.13 -6.91 15.93
C ILE A 8 -10.09 -6.07 14.69
N MET A 9 -8.95 -5.42 14.43
CA MET A 9 -8.82 -4.57 13.27
C MET A 9 -8.87 -5.41 12.01
N PHE A 10 -9.47 -4.84 10.98
CA PHE A 10 -9.57 -5.50 9.68
C PHE A 10 -8.21 -5.99 9.19
N TYR A 11 -7.18 -5.14 9.30
CA TYR A 11 -5.87 -5.51 8.78
C TYR A 11 -5.22 -6.66 9.54
N ASP A 12 -5.60 -6.89 10.79
CA ASP A 12 -5.07 -8.01 11.54
C ASP A 12 -5.70 -9.34 11.08
N THR A 13 -6.78 -9.28 10.30
CA THR A 13 -7.38 -10.48 9.74
C THR A 13 -6.77 -10.84 8.38
N LEU A 14 -5.93 -9.97 7.82
CA LEU A 14 -5.31 -10.19 6.52
C LEU A 14 -3.92 -10.77 6.70
N ASN A 15 -3.50 -11.63 5.78
CA ASN A 15 -2.11 -12.09 5.77
C ASN A 15 -1.24 -10.97 5.19
N THR A 16 0.08 -11.18 5.24
CA THR A 16 1.03 -10.17 4.80
C THR A 16 0.80 -9.72 3.37
N GLU A 17 0.53 -10.65 2.47
CA GLU A 17 0.32 -10.31 1.07
C GLU A 17 -0.96 -9.53 0.86
N GLU A 18 -2.01 -9.91 1.57
CA GLU A 18 -3.29 -9.21 1.47
C GLU A 18 -3.19 -7.79 1.98
N GLN A 19 -2.36 -7.56 3.00
CA GLN A 19 -2.16 -6.22 3.55
C GLN A 19 -1.54 -5.28 2.51
N VAL A 20 -0.59 -5.77 1.73
CA VAL A 20 -0.01 -4.98 0.64
C VAL A 20 -1.03 -4.80 -0.48
N SER A 21 -1.71 -5.88 -0.86
CA SER A 21 -2.68 -5.85 -1.96
C SER A 21 -3.79 -4.85 -1.74
N TYR A 22 -4.23 -4.71 -0.50
CA TYR A 22 -5.33 -3.82 -0.16
C TYR A 22 -4.97 -2.35 -0.45
N LEU A 23 -3.70 -2.00 -0.45
CA LEU A 23 -3.27 -0.62 -0.67
C LEU A 23 -3.07 -0.28 -2.15
N ILE A 24 -2.98 -1.27 -3.03
CA ILE A 24 -2.62 -1.05 -4.44
C ILE A 24 -3.63 -0.18 -5.20
N LYS A 25 -4.90 -0.58 -5.21
CA LYS A 25 -5.93 0.18 -5.94
C LYS A 25 -6.09 1.59 -5.41
N PRO A 26 -6.18 1.81 -4.09
CA PRO A 26 -6.31 3.16 -3.57
C PRO A 26 -5.15 4.06 -3.97
N ILE A 27 -3.93 3.54 -4.01
CA ILE A 27 -2.76 4.32 -4.40
C ILE A 27 -2.91 4.80 -5.85
N ILE A 28 -3.27 3.89 -6.76
CA ILE A 28 -3.47 4.26 -8.16
C ILE A 28 -4.59 5.28 -8.29
N GLU A 29 -5.68 5.03 -7.59
CA GLU A 29 -6.88 5.87 -7.68
C GLU A 29 -6.62 7.31 -7.25
N VAL A 30 -5.95 7.52 -6.10
CA VAL A 30 -5.70 8.89 -5.65
C VAL A 30 -4.71 9.61 -6.57
N LEU A 31 -3.77 8.87 -7.15
CA LEU A 31 -2.85 9.48 -8.11
C LEU A 31 -3.59 9.89 -9.38
N GLN A 32 -4.51 9.07 -9.86
CA GLN A 32 -5.32 9.42 -11.03
C GLN A 32 -6.16 10.66 -10.75
N GLU A 33 -6.79 10.70 -9.59
CA GLU A 33 -7.65 11.82 -9.20
C GLU A 33 -6.86 13.12 -9.07
N ALA A 34 -5.59 13.04 -8.70
CA ALA A 34 -4.74 14.19 -8.54
C ALA A 34 -4.06 14.64 -9.83
N GLY A 35 -4.37 14.00 -10.94
CA GLY A 35 -3.75 14.37 -12.20
C GLY A 35 -2.44 13.65 -12.48
N GLY A 36 -2.11 12.64 -11.71
CA GLY A 36 -0.97 11.78 -11.99
C GLY A 36 0.25 11.94 -11.09
N GLN A 37 0.22 12.87 -10.14
CA GLN A 37 1.42 13.13 -9.35
C GLN A 37 1.06 13.60 -7.94
N LEU A 38 1.68 13.01 -6.94
CA LEU A 38 1.49 13.41 -5.53
C LEU A 38 2.77 13.07 -4.77
N GLU A 39 2.98 13.76 -3.65
CA GLU A 39 4.04 13.36 -2.74
C GLU A 39 3.57 12.17 -1.91
N ARG A 40 4.50 11.36 -1.42
CA ARG A 40 4.18 10.16 -0.62
C ARG A 40 3.25 10.47 0.54
N ALA A 41 3.52 11.54 1.26
CA ALA A 41 2.69 11.91 2.41
C ALA A 41 1.26 12.22 2.00
N GLU A 42 1.08 12.85 0.84
CA GLU A 42 -0.24 13.15 0.33
C GLU A 42 -0.98 11.89 -0.10
N ILE A 43 -0.27 10.94 -0.68
CA ILE A 43 -0.89 9.66 -1.05
C ILE A 43 -1.42 8.97 0.21
N ARG A 44 -0.59 8.93 1.26
CA ARG A 44 -0.98 8.30 2.53
C ARG A 44 -2.24 8.95 3.11
N ASP A 45 -2.27 10.27 3.12
CA ASP A 45 -3.40 10.99 3.65
C ASP A 45 -4.65 10.75 2.86
N ARG A 46 -4.55 10.75 1.54
CA ARG A 46 -5.71 10.59 0.67
C ARG A 46 -6.29 9.18 0.71
N ILE A 47 -5.45 8.14 0.74
CA ILE A 47 -5.97 6.78 0.82
C ILE A 47 -6.61 6.54 2.19
N SER A 48 -6.09 7.17 3.24
CA SER A 48 -6.68 7.08 4.58
C SER A 48 -8.03 7.78 4.62
N GLU A 49 -8.17 8.89 3.92
CA GLU A 49 -9.44 9.59 3.85
C GLU A 49 -10.50 8.80 3.09
N LYS A 50 -10.09 8.03 2.10
CA LYS A 50 -11.02 7.25 1.31
C LYS A 50 -11.53 6.01 2.02
N ASP A 51 -10.76 5.46 2.93
CA ASP A 51 -11.07 4.16 3.51
C ASP A 51 -10.72 4.15 5.00
N GLU A 52 -11.73 4.04 5.86
CA GLU A 52 -11.55 4.01 7.29
C GLU A 52 -10.63 2.88 7.73
N LYS A 53 -10.66 1.74 7.02
CA LYS A 53 -9.80 0.60 7.38
C LYS A 53 -8.34 0.93 7.14
N ILE A 54 -8.05 1.70 6.09
CA ILE A 54 -6.70 2.15 5.82
C ILE A 54 -6.27 3.16 6.89
N ALA A 55 -7.16 4.08 7.27
CA ALA A 55 -6.86 5.06 8.31
C ALA A 55 -6.53 4.37 9.63
N GLU A 56 -7.29 3.35 9.98
CA GLU A 56 -7.05 2.58 11.19
C GLU A 56 -5.68 1.91 11.17
N PHE A 57 -5.36 1.29 10.03
CA PHE A 57 -4.08 0.60 9.87
C PHE A 57 -2.92 1.58 9.91
N GLU A 58 -3.07 2.74 9.30
CA GLU A 58 -2.01 3.74 9.25
C GLU A 58 -1.65 4.25 10.65
N GLN A 59 -2.61 4.30 11.54
CA GLN A 59 -2.38 4.80 12.89
C GLN A 59 -1.93 3.73 13.87
N LYS A 60 -2.09 2.47 13.53
CA LYS A 60 -1.80 1.39 14.47
C LYS A 60 -0.30 1.20 14.70
N LEU A 61 0.07 1.12 15.97
CA LEU A 61 1.44 0.79 16.36
C LEU A 61 1.50 -0.68 16.75
N TYR A 62 2.55 -1.34 16.35
CA TYR A 62 2.82 -2.73 16.70
C TYR A 62 4.10 -2.77 17.51
N THR A 63 4.30 -3.85 18.22
CA THR A 63 5.50 -4.01 19.05
C THR A 63 6.41 -5.07 18.43
N SER A 64 7.67 -4.72 18.24
CA SER A 64 8.64 -5.66 17.68
C SER A 64 8.92 -6.75 18.71
N ASN A 65 8.86 -8.00 18.29
CA ASN A 65 9.18 -9.12 19.16
C ASN A 65 10.66 -9.17 19.52
N LYS A 66 11.51 -8.59 18.67
CA LYS A 66 12.95 -8.63 18.91
C LYS A 66 13.42 -7.53 19.83
N THR A 67 12.92 -6.32 19.65
CA THR A 67 13.46 -5.16 20.38
C THR A 67 12.50 -4.55 21.38
N GLY A 68 11.23 -4.89 21.31
CA GLY A 68 10.20 -4.25 22.13
C GLY A 68 9.83 -2.85 21.67
N SER A 69 10.43 -2.37 20.58
CA SER A 69 10.14 -1.05 20.07
C SER A 69 8.80 -1.01 19.35
N LYS A 70 8.19 0.17 19.36
CA LYS A 70 6.94 0.37 18.61
C LYS A 70 7.27 0.75 17.18
N TYR A 71 6.43 0.31 16.25
CA TYR A 71 6.60 0.65 14.85
C TYR A 71 5.25 0.64 14.15
N LYS A 72 5.18 1.29 13.00
CA LYS A 72 3.99 1.28 12.15
C LYS A 72 4.19 0.27 11.04
N LYS A 73 3.44 -0.83 11.11
CA LYS A 73 3.48 -1.85 10.07
C LYS A 73 3.04 -1.25 8.73
N PHE A 74 2.14 -0.28 8.76
CA PHE A 74 1.67 0.41 7.57
C PHE A 74 2.84 0.94 6.73
N ASP A 75 3.87 1.50 7.36
CA ASP A 75 4.99 2.09 6.63
C ASP A 75 5.66 1.07 5.70
N PHE A 76 5.82 -0.15 6.18
CA PHE A 76 6.43 -1.20 5.38
C PHE A 76 5.52 -1.65 4.25
N LYS A 77 4.24 -1.84 4.54
CA LYS A 77 3.28 -2.30 3.53
C LYS A 77 3.06 -1.26 2.44
N PHE A 78 3.02 0.00 2.82
CA PHE A 78 2.89 1.10 1.88
C PHE A 78 4.12 1.17 0.95
N ASN A 79 5.32 1.06 1.52
CA ASN A 79 6.54 1.05 0.72
C ASN A 79 6.60 -0.15 -0.21
N PHE A 80 6.17 -1.33 0.24
CA PHE A 80 6.13 -2.51 -0.61
C PHE A 80 5.17 -2.31 -1.77
N ALA A 81 4.02 -1.71 -1.53
CA ALA A 81 3.05 -1.43 -2.59
C ALA A 81 3.64 -0.50 -3.64
N LEU A 82 4.33 0.57 -3.20
CA LEU A 82 4.96 1.49 -4.13
C LEU A 82 6.06 0.81 -4.94
N LYS A 83 6.86 -0.04 -4.30
CA LYS A 83 7.93 -0.76 -4.99
C LYS A 83 7.38 -1.69 -6.06
N GLU A 84 6.31 -2.42 -5.75
CA GLU A 84 5.71 -3.33 -6.71
C GLU A 84 5.14 -2.57 -7.90
N LEU A 85 4.44 -1.47 -7.63
CA LEU A 85 3.86 -0.67 -8.70
C LEU A 85 4.96 -0.04 -9.58
N SER A 86 6.07 0.36 -8.98
CA SER A 86 7.19 0.92 -9.72
C SER A 86 7.86 -0.16 -10.58
N TYR A 87 8.08 -1.33 -10.01
CA TYR A 87 8.71 -2.45 -10.73
C TYR A 87 7.90 -2.83 -11.97
N LEU A 88 6.57 -2.80 -11.84
CA LEU A 88 5.70 -3.20 -12.94
C LEU A 88 5.36 -2.07 -13.90
N GLY A 89 5.90 -0.88 -13.64
CA GLY A 89 5.76 0.24 -14.57
C GLY A 89 4.48 1.06 -14.44
N PHE A 90 3.74 0.94 -13.34
CA PHE A 90 2.53 1.73 -13.14
C PHE A 90 2.83 3.13 -12.61
N LEU A 91 3.95 3.30 -11.93
CA LEU A 91 4.35 4.60 -11.41
C LEU A 91 5.88 4.66 -11.34
N THR A 92 6.40 5.86 -11.09
CA THR A 92 7.83 6.04 -10.88
C THR A 92 8.06 6.94 -9.67
N TYR A 93 9.18 6.76 -9.02
CA TYR A 93 9.65 7.66 -7.98
C TYR A 93 11.16 7.50 -7.85
N VAL A 94 11.81 8.52 -7.32
CA VAL A 94 13.25 8.45 -7.08
C VAL A 94 13.45 8.18 -5.59
N ARG A 95 14.32 7.23 -5.28
CA ARG A 95 14.59 6.87 -3.89
C ARG A 95 14.98 8.11 -3.09
N TYR A 96 14.42 8.23 -1.91
CA TYR A 96 14.63 9.34 -0.99
C TYR A 96 14.02 10.67 -1.44
N LYS A 97 13.29 10.68 -2.55
CA LYS A 97 12.53 11.87 -2.95
C LYS A 97 11.05 11.61 -2.70
N PRO A 98 10.29 12.62 -2.32
CA PRO A 98 8.89 12.40 -1.95
C PRO A 98 7.94 12.21 -3.12
N LEU A 99 8.27 12.71 -4.30
CA LEU A 99 7.33 12.75 -5.41
C LEU A 99 7.13 11.40 -6.08
N VAL A 100 5.86 11.05 -6.32
CA VAL A 100 5.46 9.84 -7.01
C VAL A 100 4.63 10.24 -8.22
N THR A 101 4.95 9.68 -9.39
CA THR A 101 4.30 10.04 -10.65
C THR A 101 3.75 8.79 -11.34
N LEU A 102 2.50 8.82 -11.78
CA LEU A 102 1.95 7.73 -12.59
C LEU A 102 2.59 7.74 -13.96
N THR A 103 2.81 6.56 -14.52
CA THR A 103 3.19 6.41 -15.91
C THR A 103 1.92 6.40 -16.75
N GLU A 104 2.05 6.34 -18.08
CA GLU A 104 0.90 6.17 -18.94
C GLU A 104 0.15 4.89 -18.58
N LYS A 105 0.87 3.83 -18.29
CA LYS A 105 0.28 2.56 -17.90
C LYS A 105 -0.57 2.73 -16.64
N GLY A 106 -0.03 3.43 -15.64
CA GLY A 106 -0.77 3.67 -14.40
C GLY A 106 -1.97 4.56 -14.59
N ALA A 107 -1.82 5.58 -15.41
CA ALA A 107 -2.93 6.51 -15.71
C ALA A 107 -4.07 5.80 -16.46
N ALA A 108 -3.76 4.77 -17.21
CA ALA A 108 -4.75 4.05 -18.03
C ALA A 108 -5.48 2.94 -17.27
N VAL A 109 -5.09 2.66 -16.01
CA VAL A 109 -5.73 1.59 -15.25
C VAL A 109 -7.21 1.90 -15.00
N ASP A 110 -8.07 0.93 -15.31
CA ASP A 110 -9.47 1.00 -14.93
C ASP A 110 -9.58 0.39 -13.53
N VAL A 111 -9.56 1.23 -12.51
CA VAL A 111 -9.52 0.78 -11.12
C VAL A 111 -10.69 -0.14 -10.78
N SER A 112 -11.86 0.11 -11.36
CA SER A 112 -13.05 -0.70 -11.08
C SER A 112 -12.89 -2.15 -11.50
N ASN A 113 -12.10 -2.40 -12.55
CA ASN A 113 -11.93 -3.73 -13.12
C ASN A 113 -10.51 -4.25 -12.99
N PHE A 114 -9.71 -3.63 -12.15
CA PHE A 114 -8.30 -3.99 -12.00
C PHE A 114 -8.14 -5.17 -11.05
N ASP A 115 -7.58 -6.26 -11.56
CA ASP A 115 -7.34 -7.46 -10.75
C ASP A 115 -5.95 -7.36 -10.13
N VAL A 116 -5.87 -6.88 -8.91
CA VAL A 116 -4.61 -6.66 -8.21
C VAL A 116 -3.79 -7.93 -8.13
N LYS A 117 -4.42 -9.06 -7.87
CA LYS A 117 -3.69 -10.31 -7.75
C LYS A 117 -2.98 -10.67 -9.04
N LYS A 118 -3.69 -10.62 -10.17
CA LYS A 118 -3.11 -10.99 -11.44
C LYS A 118 -2.20 -9.93 -12.01
N GLU A 119 -2.61 -8.67 -11.93
CA GLU A 119 -1.88 -7.59 -12.59
C GLU A 119 -0.66 -7.13 -11.80
N VAL A 120 -0.66 -7.30 -10.50
CA VAL A 120 0.41 -6.82 -9.65
C VAL A 120 1.08 -7.92 -8.85
N ARG A 121 0.32 -8.59 -8.00
CA ARG A 121 0.94 -9.48 -7.00
C ARG A 121 1.66 -10.67 -7.61
N GLU A 122 1.04 -11.33 -8.56
CA GLU A 122 1.66 -12.49 -9.21
C GLU A 122 2.89 -12.06 -10.01
N LYS A 123 2.80 -10.94 -10.68
CA LYS A 123 3.92 -10.45 -11.48
C LYS A 123 5.05 -9.93 -10.61
N ALA A 124 4.73 -9.33 -9.48
CA ALA A 124 5.74 -8.81 -8.57
C ALA A 124 6.45 -9.91 -7.79
N ALA A 125 5.94 -11.13 -7.80
CA ALA A 125 6.59 -12.24 -7.11
C ALA A 125 8.03 -12.43 -7.59
N VAL A 126 8.28 -12.22 -8.89
CA VAL A 126 9.61 -12.34 -9.46
C VAL A 126 10.56 -11.31 -8.84
N TYR A 127 10.08 -10.09 -8.66
CA TYR A 127 10.87 -9.03 -8.05
C TYR A 127 11.32 -9.43 -6.63
N TRP A 128 10.38 -9.97 -5.84
CA TRP A 128 10.71 -10.33 -4.46
C TRP A 128 11.62 -11.56 -4.40
N GLU A 129 11.47 -12.50 -5.34
CA GLU A 129 12.36 -13.63 -5.42
C GLU A 129 13.79 -13.18 -5.71
N GLU A 130 13.95 -12.24 -6.62
CA GLU A 130 15.27 -11.70 -6.96
C GLU A 130 15.90 -10.99 -5.77
N LYS A 131 15.08 -10.26 -4.99
CA LYS A 131 15.60 -9.56 -3.82
C LYS A 131 16.00 -10.53 -2.70
N SER A 132 15.38 -11.70 -2.64
CA SER A 132 15.68 -12.68 -1.61
C SER A 132 16.87 -13.55 -1.95
N ALA A 133 17.28 -13.59 -3.19
CA ALA A 133 18.33 -14.50 -3.65
C ALA A 133 19.73 -14.08 -3.16
#